data_1b8e5aa55fbf2e7fa3a3fe281f1badca
#
_entry.id   1b8e5aa55fbf2e7fa3a3fe281f1badca
#
_cell.length_a   1.000
_cell.length_b   1.000
_cell.length_c   1.000
_cell.angle_alpha   90.00
_cell.angle_beta   90.00
_cell.angle_gamma   90.00
#
_symmetry.space_group_name_H-M   'P 1'
#
loop_
_entity.id
_entity.type
_entity.pdbx_description
1 polymer ?
#
loop_
_entity_poly.entity_id
_entity_poly.type
_entity_poly.pdbx_seq_one_letter_code
_entity_poly.pdbx_strand_id
1 'polypeptide(L)'
;MLEDESGRIRLVGDLLKTVNLVTGCIIGVMGTENANGELEVIDIKFPDLPPQPERWSLSKPAADKDKTKNEDEEMTDASEKKKGNKKIAIVSGLSFSGTDASYALELDLLLEYLLGEALGSSSQIDISHISRLIIAGNSISTTDRKPAAADEALPEKKGQKKYGYDASAYNPLPSQLFDSFVAELLPSIPVTMLPGAQDPANASYPQQPVHPAMFPAARAYTRDPAASDDQPAWFDTVTNPWEAELEGWRVLGTGGQNIDDVFKYVGSDDRLGMMEAMCRWRCCAPTAPDTLCKCTPTQPLISLPNILSRELSIPR
;
A
#
# COMPACT_ATOMS: atom_id res chain seq x y z
N MET A 1 10.16 -12.85 -24.72
CA MET A 1 9.97 -14.31 -24.82
C MET A 1 8.69 -14.66 -24.10
N LEU A 2 7.89 -15.55 -24.67
CA LEU A 2 6.74 -16.18 -24.03
C LEU A 2 7.18 -17.54 -23.52
N GLU A 3 6.75 -17.90 -22.32
CA GLU A 3 7.07 -19.17 -21.67
C GLU A 3 5.79 -19.80 -21.15
N ASP A 4 5.64 -21.10 -21.35
CA ASP A 4 4.60 -21.93 -20.78
C ASP A 4 5.19 -23.26 -20.27
N GLU A 5 4.35 -24.20 -19.84
CA GLU A 5 4.78 -25.52 -19.39
C GLU A 5 5.50 -26.35 -20.47
N SER A 6 5.25 -26.05 -21.75
CA SER A 6 5.81 -26.80 -22.89
C SER A 6 7.15 -26.25 -23.37
N GLY A 7 7.46 -24.98 -23.11
CA GLY A 7 8.72 -24.39 -23.53
C GLY A 7 8.72 -22.87 -23.62
N ARG A 8 9.70 -22.35 -24.36
CA ARG A 8 9.91 -20.91 -24.56
C ARG A 8 9.94 -20.60 -26.05
N ILE A 9 9.18 -19.56 -26.45
CA ILE A 9 9.18 -19.06 -27.80
C ILE A 9 9.49 -17.57 -27.85
N ARG A 10 10.21 -17.13 -28.87
CA ARG A 10 10.48 -15.71 -29.08
C ARG A 10 9.29 -15.07 -29.81
N LEU A 11 8.82 -13.94 -29.25
CA LEU A 11 7.78 -13.14 -29.88
C LEU A 11 8.43 -12.08 -30.78
N VAL A 12 7.88 -11.91 -31.97
CA VAL A 12 8.26 -10.88 -32.97
C VAL A 12 7.00 -10.20 -33.51
N GLY A 13 7.14 -8.97 -34.02
CA GLY A 13 6.04 -8.21 -34.60
C GLY A 13 5.95 -6.77 -34.09
N ASP A 14 5.30 -5.92 -34.90
CA ASP A 14 5.19 -4.47 -34.57
C ASP A 14 4.25 -4.19 -33.41
N LEU A 15 3.27 -5.07 -33.17
CA LEU A 15 2.33 -4.94 -32.04
C LEU A 15 3.06 -4.91 -30.69
N LEU A 16 4.18 -5.62 -30.56
CA LEU A 16 4.99 -5.63 -29.34
C LEU A 16 5.60 -4.28 -28.97
N LYS A 17 5.72 -3.37 -29.94
CA LYS A 17 6.23 -2.01 -29.71
C LYS A 17 5.17 -1.06 -29.14
N THR A 18 3.91 -1.41 -29.32
CA THR A 18 2.77 -0.57 -28.89
C THR A 18 2.20 -0.98 -27.54
N VAL A 19 2.55 -2.17 -27.06
CA VAL A 19 2.02 -2.76 -25.83
C VAL A 19 3.12 -2.81 -24.77
N ASN A 20 2.83 -2.27 -23.60
CA ASN A 20 3.73 -2.36 -22.46
C ASN A 20 3.66 -3.77 -21.88
N LEU A 21 4.75 -4.50 -21.94
CA LEU A 21 4.88 -5.84 -21.38
C LEU A 21 6.08 -5.88 -20.43
N VAL A 22 5.89 -6.53 -19.29
CA VAL A 22 6.96 -6.82 -18.34
C VAL A 22 7.00 -8.31 -18.01
N THR A 23 8.14 -8.77 -17.53
CA THR A 23 8.29 -10.15 -17.05
C THR A 23 7.26 -10.43 -15.96
N GLY A 24 6.60 -11.59 -16.03
CA GLY A 24 5.57 -12.00 -15.08
C GLY A 24 4.13 -11.66 -15.47
N CYS A 25 3.92 -10.94 -16.58
CA CYS A 25 2.58 -10.75 -17.13
C CYS A 25 2.04 -12.07 -17.73
N ILE A 26 0.81 -12.42 -17.40
CA ILE A 26 0.09 -13.52 -18.03
C ILE A 26 -0.67 -12.97 -19.22
N ILE A 27 -0.39 -13.50 -20.41
CA ILE A 27 -0.99 -13.03 -21.65
C ILE A 27 -1.41 -14.21 -22.55
N GLY A 28 -2.45 -14.01 -23.34
CA GLY A 28 -2.78 -14.85 -24.48
C GLY A 28 -2.25 -14.21 -25.75
N VAL A 29 -1.53 -14.97 -26.57
CA VAL A 29 -0.95 -14.48 -27.83
C VAL A 29 -1.51 -15.30 -28.99
N MET A 30 -1.98 -14.60 -30.00
CA MET A 30 -2.32 -15.21 -31.30
C MET A 30 -1.28 -14.79 -32.32
N GLY A 31 -0.74 -15.76 -33.06
CA GLY A 31 0.29 -15.50 -34.05
C GLY A 31 0.57 -16.72 -34.92
N THR A 32 1.52 -16.57 -35.82
CA THR A 32 2.01 -17.64 -36.73
C THR A 32 3.50 -17.84 -36.51
N GLU A 33 3.94 -19.08 -36.49
CA GLU A 33 5.36 -19.40 -36.41
C GLU A 33 6.03 -19.11 -37.74
N ASN A 34 7.13 -18.35 -37.69
CA ASN A 34 7.94 -18.05 -38.85
C ASN A 34 8.98 -19.16 -39.10
N ALA A 35 9.68 -19.10 -40.23
CA ALA A 35 10.69 -20.09 -40.61
C ALA A 35 11.88 -20.18 -39.63
N ASN A 36 12.04 -19.19 -38.75
CA ASN A 36 13.10 -19.14 -37.73
C ASN A 36 12.68 -19.73 -36.38
N GLY A 37 11.46 -20.25 -36.26
CA GLY A 37 10.92 -20.76 -34.97
C GLY A 37 10.51 -19.65 -34.02
N GLU A 38 10.18 -18.45 -34.53
CA GLU A 38 9.70 -17.33 -33.74
C GLU A 38 8.20 -17.13 -33.98
N LEU A 39 7.44 -16.73 -32.98
CA LEU A 39 6.01 -16.43 -33.11
C LEU A 39 5.81 -14.98 -33.56
N GLU A 40 5.33 -14.80 -34.79
CA GLU A 40 4.90 -13.50 -35.31
C GLU A 40 3.52 -13.17 -34.75
N VAL A 41 3.47 -12.13 -33.90
CA VAL A 41 2.31 -11.77 -33.09
C VAL A 41 1.30 -11.01 -33.95
N ILE A 42 0.07 -11.51 -34.01
CA ILE A 42 -1.07 -10.88 -34.66
C ILE A 42 -1.96 -10.18 -33.67
N ASP A 43 -2.21 -10.78 -32.47
CA ASP A 43 -3.04 -10.19 -31.41
C ASP A 43 -2.55 -10.62 -30.03
N ILE A 44 -2.76 -9.74 -29.04
CA ILE A 44 -2.42 -9.99 -27.63
C ILE A 44 -3.67 -9.73 -26.78
N LYS A 45 -3.97 -10.65 -25.90
CA LYS A 45 -5.06 -10.53 -24.93
C LYS A 45 -4.54 -10.62 -23.50
N PHE A 46 -5.00 -9.72 -22.67
CA PHE A 46 -4.80 -9.75 -21.23
C PHE A 46 -6.01 -10.39 -20.54
N PRO A 47 -5.84 -10.91 -19.32
CA PRO A 47 -6.95 -11.46 -18.52
C PRO A 47 -8.10 -10.47 -18.32
N ASP A 48 -7.80 -9.17 -18.35
CA ASP A 48 -8.70 -8.04 -18.03
C ASP A 48 -9.24 -8.10 -16.60
N LEU A 49 -10.05 -7.12 -16.21
CA LEU A 49 -10.57 -7.03 -14.86
C LEU A 49 -11.40 -8.28 -14.51
N PRO A 50 -11.27 -8.82 -13.30
CA PRO A 50 -12.13 -9.92 -12.87
C PRO A 50 -13.59 -9.44 -12.76
N PRO A 51 -14.58 -10.35 -12.89
CA PRO A 51 -15.96 -10.02 -12.59
C PRO A 51 -16.03 -9.39 -11.21
N GLN A 52 -16.56 -8.18 -11.14
CA GLN A 52 -16.73 -7.50 -9.86
C GLN A 52 -18.01 -7.97 -9.21
N PRO A 53 -18.03 -8.22 -7.88
CA PRO A 53 -19.27 -8.44 -7.17
C PRO A 53 -20.17 -7.22 -7.35
N GLU A 54 -21.48 -7.41 -7.34
CA GLU A 54 -22.42 -6.30 -7.45
C GLU A 54 -22.11 -5.25 -6.39
N ARG A 55 -21.54 -4.14 -6.82
CA ARG A 55 -21.06 -3.05 -5.95
C ARG A 55 -22.13 -2.57 -4.97
N TRP A 56 -23.37 -2.68 -5.39
CA TRP A 56 -24.54 -2.25 -4.64
C TRP A 56 -24.83 -3.11 -3.41
N SER A 57 -24.47 -4.39 -3.42
CA SER A 57 -24.63 -5.28 -2.26
C SER A 57 -23.59 -5.00 -1.17
N LEU A 58 -22.40 -4.51 -1.57
CA LEU A 58 -21.33 -4.12 -0.65
C LEU A 58 -21.50 -2.69 -0.11
N SER A 59 -22.14 -1.80 -0.91
CA SER A 59 -22.35 -0.39 -0.53
C SER A 59 -23.65 -0.17 0.24
N LYS A 60 -24.56 -1.12 0.26
CA LYS A 60 -25.76 -1.03 1.09
C LYS A 60 -25.35 -1.33 2.53
N PRO A 61 -25.68 -0.44 3.49
CA PRO A 61 -25.62 -0.83 4.90
C PRO A 61 -26.38 -2.14 5.03
N ALA A 62 -25.84 -3.08 5.80
CA ALA A 62 -26.52 -4.33 6.08
C ALA A 62 -27.97 -3.98 6.45
N ALA A 63 -28.90 -4.34 5.59
CA ALA A 63 -30.30 -4.13 5.87
C ALA A 63 -30.56 -4.87 7.18
N ASP A 64 -30.99 -4.14 8.20
CA ASP A 64 -31.41 -4.73 9.47
C ASP A 64 -32.34 -5.90 9.14
N LYS A 65 -31.85 -7.12 9.24
CA LYS A 65 -32.62 -8.35 8.99
C LYS A 65 -33.66 -8.61 10.06
N ASP A 66 -33.82 -7.68 11.00
CA ASP A 66 -34.72 -7.79 12.15
C ASP A 66 -35.88 -6.78 12.14
N LYS A 67 -36.44 -6.47 10.95
CA LYS A 67 -37.79 -5.92 10.92
C LYS A 67 -38.78 -6.98 10.47
N THR A 68 -38.90 -8.06 11.24
CA THR A 68 -40.16 -8.78 11.32
C THR A 68 -41.14 -7.92 12.12
N LYS A 69 -42.05 -7.30 11.39
CA LYS A 69 -43.42 -6.98 11.77
C LYS A 69 -43.69 -6.84 13.27
N ASN A 70 -43.81 -5.64 13.73
CA ASN A 70 -44.92 -5.24 14.61
C ASN A 70 -45.35 -3.83 14.16
N GLU A 71 -46.45 -3.81 13.41
CA GLU A 71 -47.33 -2.65 13.27
C GLU A 71 -47.90 -2.42 14.64
N ASP A 72 -47.56 -1.32 15.25
CA ASP A 72 -48.19 -0.60 16.34
C ASP A 72 -47.09 -0.14 17.32
N GLU A 73 -46.57 1.06 17.07
CA GLU A 73 -46.23 1.99 18.14
C GLU A 73 -45.83 3.35 17.57
N GLU A 74 -46.49 4.32 18.13
CA GLU A 74 -46.53 5.73 17.79
C GLU A 74 -45.19 6.43 17.80
N MET A 75 -45.11 7.42 16.89
CA MET A 75 -44.37 8.69 16.96
C MET A 75 -43.30 8.83 18.08
N THR A 76 -42.06 8.56 17.72
CA THR A 76 -40.96 9.19 18.39
C THR A 76 -39.95 9.66 17.33
N ASP A 77 -39.73 10.98 17.35
CA ASP A 77 -38.70 11.79 16.68
C ASP A 77 -37.85 11.09 15.61
N ALA A 78 -38.25 11.31 14.37
CA ALA A 78 -37.50 10.99 13.18
C ALA A 78 -36.25 11.88 13.03
N SER A 79 -35.27 11.73 13.86
CA SER A 79 -33.90 11.99 13.47
C SER A 79 -33.26 10.68 12.97
N GLU A 80 -33.79 10.10 11.89
CA GLU A 80 -32.99 9.22 11.05
C GLU A 80 -31.82 10.08 10.54
N LYS A 81 -30.73 10.10 11.34
CA LYS A 81 -29.43 10.52 10.87
C LYS A 81 -29.18 9.68 9.63
N LYS A 82 -29.34 10.27 8.44
CA LYS A 82 -28.82 9.72 7.20
C LYS A 82 -27.38 9.30 7.53
N LYS A 83 -27.13 7.98 7.64
CA LYS A 83 -25.78 7.46 7.77
C LYS A 83 -25.04 7.99 6.54
N GLY A 84 -24.25 9.06 6.73
CA GLY A 84 -23.44 9.65 5.66
C GLY A 84 -22.52 8.56 5.10
N ASN A 85 -22.22 8.62 3.82
CA ASN A 85 -21.29 7.70 3.20
C ASN A 85 -19.94 7.83 3.91
N LYS A 86 -19.45 6.75 4.49
CA LYS A 86 -18.13 6.71 5.08
C LYS A 86 -17.06 6.92 4.01
N LYS A 87 -16.02 7.66 4.35
CA LYS A 87 -14.89 8.01 3.48
C LYS A 87 -13.61 7.40 4.05
N ILE A 88 -12.69 7.04 3.17
CA ILE A 88 -11.33 6.64 3.54
C ILE A 88 -10.40 7.71 3.00
N ALA A 89 -9.55 8.27 3.87
CA ALA A 89 -8.49 9.17 3.45
C ALA A 89 -7.21 8.37 3.17
N ILE A 90 -6.51 8.73 2.09
CA ILE A 90 -5.25 8.09 1.70
C ILE A 90 -4.21 9.19 1.51
N VAL A 91 -3.07 9.05 2.17
CA VAL A 91 -1.91 9.93 2.03
C VAL A 91 -0.65 9.11 1.82
N SER A 92 0.35 9.68 1.17
CA SER A 92 1.65 9.05 0.94
C SER A 92 2.73 10.11 0.84
N GLY A 93 3.98 9.74 1.17
CA GLY A 93 5.11 10.62 0.99
C GLY A 93 5.19 11.76 2.01
N LEU A 94 4.74 11.54 3.25
CA LEU A 94 4.81 12.54 4.33
C LEU A 94 6.26 12.96 4.66
N SER A 95 7.23 12.03 4.46
CA SER A 95 8.67 12.28 4.50
C SER A 95 9.15 13.07 5.73
N PHE A 96 8.67 12.72 6.91
CA PHE A 96 9.16 13.32 8.15
C PHE A 96 10.68 13.22 8.24
N SER A 97 11.35 14.36 8.32
CA SER A 97 12.81 14.48 8.32
C SER A 97 13.28 15.16 9.60
N GLY A 98 14.44 14.76 10.09
CA GLY A 98 15.09 15.41 11.23
C GLY A 98 16.00 16.57 10.86
N THR A 99 16.26 16.78 9.55
CA THR A 99 17.18 17.80 9.05
C THR A 99 16.51 18.76 8.07
N ASP A 100 15.47 18.31 7.38
CA ASP A 100 14.74 19.08 6.39
C ASP A 100 13.32 19.41 6.91
N ALA A 101 13.08 20.69 7.18
CA ALA A 101 11.78 21.19 7.63
C ALA A 101 10.97 21.84 6.48
N SER A 102 11.34 21.59 5.22
CA SER A 102 10.70 22.23 4.05
C SER A 102 9.21 21.98 3.98
N TYR A 103 8.75 20.83 4.45
CA TYR A 103 7.33 20.42 4.42
C TYR A 103 6.62 20.55 5.76
N ALA A 104 7.23 21.20 6.76
CA ALA A 104 6.63 21.27 8.09
C ALA A 104 5.27 22.00 8.07
N LEU A 105 5.17 23.10 7.33
CA LEU A 105 3.91 23.85 7.18
C LEU A 105 2.82 23.03 6.51
N GLU A 106 3.16 22.31 5.45
CA GLU A 106 2.21 21.46 4.71
C GLU A 106 1.71 20.31 5.58
N LEU A 107 2.57 19.75 6.43
CA LEU A 107 2.21 18.69 7.37
C LEU A 107 1.29 19.22 8.47
N ASP A 108 1.56 20.40 9.00
CA ASP A 108 0.70 21.07 9.99
C ASP A 108 -0.67 21.42 9.38
N LEU A 109 -0.70 21.96 8.17
CA LEU A 109 -1.95 22.23 7.44
C LEU A 109 -2.75 20.95 7.14
N LEU A 110 -2.07 19.85 6.82
CA LEU A 110 -2.72 18.55 6.63
C LEU A 110 -3.35 18.06 7.95
N LEU A 111 -2.64 18.22 9.05
CA LEU A 111 -3.12 17.87 10.39
C LEU A 111 -4.38 18.65 10.74
N GLU A 112 -4.33 19.99 10.65
CA GLU A 112 -5.47 20.88 10.91
C GLU A 112 -6.66 20.55 9.98
N TYR A 113 -6.38 20.25 8.71
CA TYR A 113 -7.41 19.85 7.75
C TYR A 113 -8.09 18.54 8.20
N LEU A 114 -7.33 17.51 8.56
CA LEU A 114 -7.87 16.22 8.98
C LEU A 114 -8.62 16.30 10.32
N LEU A 115 -8.21 17.17 11.22
CA LEU A 115 -8.92 17.46 12.47
C LEU A 115 -10.15 18.35 12.26
N GLY A 116 -10.25 19.02 11.11
CA GLY A 116 -11.36 19.90 10.76
C GLY A 116 -11.29 21.28 11.43
N GLU A 117 -10.16 21.67 12.00
CA GLU A 117 -10.03 22.91 12.79
C GLU A 117 -10.08 24.17 11.91
N ALA A 118 -9.47 24.12 10.72
CA ALA A 118 -9.37 25.26 9.81
C ALA A 118 -10.56 25.40 8.84
N LEU A 119 -11.64 24.63 9.01
CA LEU A 119 -12.67 24.48 7.98
C LEU A 119 -14.02 25.06 8.41
N GLY A 120 -14.79 25.51 7.41
CA GLY A 120 -16.19 25.84 7.60
C GLY A 120 -17.06 24.62 7.92
N SER A 121 -18.23 24.85 8.53
CA SER A 121 -19.11 23.80 9.06
C SER A 121 -19.50 22.70 8.06
N SER A 122 -19.65 23.04 6.77
CA SER A 122 -19.95 22.05 5.71
C SER A 122 -18.80 21.09 5.47
N SER A 123 -17.57 21.61 5.43
CA SER A 123 -16.37 20.80 5.21
C SER A 123 -16.02 19.97 6.45
N GLN A 124 -16.31 20.49 7.66
CA GLN A 124 -16.16 19.71 8.90
C GLN A 124 -17.06 18.47 8.89
N ILE A 125 -18.32 18.62 8.41
CA ILE A 125 -19.23 17.47 8.25
C ILE A 125 -18.63 16.44 7.27
N ASP A 126 -18.05 16.90 6.17
CA ASP A 126 -17.44 16.02 5.19
C ASP A 126 -16.25 15.22 5.74
N ILE A 127 -15.42 15.87 6.56
CA ILE A 127 -14.28 15.25 7.22
C ILE A 127 -14.72 14.30 8.33
N SER A 128 -15.78 14.62 9.06
CA SER A 128 -16.32 13.73 10.10
C SER A 128 -16.77 12.36 9.58
N HIS A 129 -16.94 12.23 8.27
CA HIS A 129 -17.24 10.97 7.61
C HIS A 129 -15.99 10.10 7.32
N ILE A 130 -14.78 10.61 7.56
CA ILE A 130 -13.56 9.82 7.39
C ILE A 130 -13.52 8.75 8.47
N SER A 131 -13.65 7.50 8.04
CA SER A 131 -13.63 6.35 8.94
C SER A 131 -12.22 5.86 9.24
N ARG A 132 -11.26 6.13 8.35
CA ARG A 132 -9.87 5.70 8.49
C ARG A 132 -8.94 6.52 7.59
N LEU A 133 -7.74 6.80 8.11
CA LEU A 133 -6.61 7.33 7.34
C LEU A 133 -5.66 6.18 7.01
N ILE A 134 -5.32 6.02 5.73
CA ILE A 134 -4.29 5.09 5.26
C ILE A 134 -3.07 5.90 4.84
N ILE A 135 -1.93 5.63 5.48
CA ILE A 135 -0.64 6.21 5.14
C ILE A 135 0.13 5.18 4.30
N ALA A 136 0.23 5.43 3.00
CA ALA A 136 0.70 4.46 2.01
C ALA A 136 2.18 4.70 1.64
N GLY A 137 3.06 4.48 2.59
CA GLY A 137 4.52 4.49 2.41
C GLY A 137 5.19 5.87 2.40
N ASN A 138 6.50 5.84 2.57
CA ASN A 138 7.41 6.99 2.58
C ASN A 138 7.03 8.05 3.63
N SER A 139 6.70 7.58 4.82
CA SER A 139 6.29 8.43 5.93
C SER A 139 7.47 9.02 6.68
N ILE A 140 8.56 8.27 6.81
CA ILE A 140 9.73 8.61 7.62
C ILE A 140 10.97 8.58 6.73
N SER A 141 11.72 9.68 6.71
CA SER A 141 13.00 9.74 6.01
C SER A 141 14.08 9.02 6.80
N THR A 142 14.63 7.95 6.25
CA THR A 142 15.80 7.25 6.83
C THR A 142 17.13 7.76 6.28
N THR A 143 17.10 8.66 5.31
CA THR A 143 18.30 9.24 4.68
C THR A 143 18.99 10.26 5.57
N ASP A 144 18.31 10.74 6.61
CA ASP A 144 18.86 11.69 7.58
C ASP A 144 19.85 11.01 8.51
N ARG A 145 21.05 10.81 8.01
CA ARG A 145 22.17 10.49 8.88
C ARG A 145 22.36 11.67 9.84
N LYS A 146 22.65 11.40 11.13
CA LYS A 146 23.16 12.43 12.03
C LYS A 146 24.26 13.15 11.27
N PRO A 147 24.21 14.50 11.12
CA PRO A 147 25.36 15.23 10.62
C PRO A 147 26.54 14.69 11.44
N ALA A 148 27.55 14.13 10.75
CA ALA A 148 28.79 13.79 11.42
C ALA A 148 29.16 15.08 12.15
N ALA A 149 29.10 15.07 13.50
CA ALA A 149 29.59 16.18 14.27
C ALA A 149 30.91 16.52 13.65
N ALA A 150 31.13 17.79 13.28
CA ALA A 150 32.32 18.23 12.60
C ALA A 150 33.50 17.87 13.50
N ASP A 151 33.90 16.62 13.43
CA ASP A 151 35.04 16.09 14.11
C ASP A 151 36.25 16.65 13.34
N GLU A 152 36.80 17.66 13.97
CA GLU A 152 38.19 18.04 13.76
C GLU A 152 39.02 16.76 13.59
N ALA A 153 39.71 16.72 12.47
CA ALA A 153 40.53 15.64 12.00
C ALA A 153 41.43 15.03 13.10
N LEU A 154 40.96 13.95 13.68
CA LEU A 154 41.83 13.01 14.38
C LEU A 154 42.15 11.83 13.44
N PRO A 155 43.39 11.40 13.34
CA PRO A 155 43.82 10.38 12.37
C PRO A 155 43.09 9.06 12.62
N GLU A 156 42.48 8.55 11.57
CA GLU A 156 41.81 7.24 11.55
C GLU A 156 42.72 6.17 12.12
N LYS A 157 42.50 5.76 13.34
CA LYS A 157 42.89 4.44 13.79
C LYS A 157 42.07 3.44 13.00
N LYS A 158 42.71 2.73 12.08
CA LYS A 158 42.16 1.52 11.44
C LYS A 158 41.76 0.51 12.53
N GLY A 159 40.58 0.72 13.13
CA GLY A 159 40.02 -0.14 14.14
C GLY A 159 39.02 -1.09 13.50
N GLN A 160 39.18 -2.34 13.81
CA GLN A 160 38.37 -3.51 13.54
C GLN A 160 36.96 -3.26 13.00
N LYS A 161 36.64 -3.86 11.84
CA LYS A 161 35.28 -3.94 11.32
C LYS A 161 34.39 -4.52 12.43
N LYS A 162 33.61 -3.67 13.08
CA LYS A 162 32.55 -4.13 13.99
C LYS A 162 31.49 -4.83 13.14
N TYR A 163 31.42 -6.12 13.23
CA TYR A 163 30.25 -6.88 12.78
C TYR A 163 29.10 -6.49 13.71
N GLY A 164 28.14 -5.69 13.19
CA GLY A 164 26.94 -5.31 13.93
C GLY A 164 26.30 -4.04 13.35
N TYR A 165 25.02 -3.92 13.51
CA TYR A 165 24.25 -2.71 13.21
C TYR A 165 24.73 -1.58 14.12
N ASP A 166 25.22 -0.49 13.56
CA ASP A 166 25.62 0.68 14.33
C ASP A 166 24.39 1.52 14.68
N ALA A 167 23.84 1.25 15.86
CA ALA A 167 22.69 2.00 16.37
C ALA A 167 22.98 3.49 16.61
N SER A 168 24.25 3.89 16.66
CA SER A 168 24.64 5.30 16.84
C SER A 168 24.36 6.15 15.60
N ALA A 169 24.23 5.53 14.43
CA ALA A 169 23.94 6.21 13.17
C ALA A 169 22.43 6.47 12.97
N TYR A 170 21.55 5.85 13.77
CA TYR A 170 20.11 6.06 13.66
C TYR A 170 19.71 7.41 14.27
N ASN A 171 19.00 8.22 13.48
CA ASN A 171 18.38 9.45 13.97
C ASN A 171 16.91 9.17 14.38
N PRO A 172 16.55 9.26 15.68
CA PRO A 172 15.18 8.98 16.11
C PRO A 172 14.20 10.14 15.83
N LEU A 173 14.69 11.34 15.51
CA LEU A 173 13.86 12.54 15.37
C LEU A 173 12.76 12.41 14.32
N PRO A 174 12.99 11.87 13.11
CA PRO A 174 11.92 11.67 12.12
C PRO A 174 10.79 10.79 12.65
N SER A 175 11.12 9.70 13.35
CA SER A 175 10.12 8.81 13.94
C SER A 175 9.35 9.48 15.07
N GLN A 176 9.99 10.33 15.86
CA GLN A 176 9.34 11.07 16.94
C GLN A 176 8.38 12.14 16.38
N LEU A 177 8.76 12.85 15.33
CA LEU A 177 7.89 13.82 14.66
C LEU A 177 6.66 13.14 14.06
N PHE A 178 6.87 12.02 13.39
CA PHE A 178 5.78 11.21 12.87
C PHE A 178 4.86 10.68 13.99
N ASP A 179 5.43 10.17 15.08
CA ASP A 179 4.67 9.70 16.24
C ASP A 179 3.79 10.81 16.85
N SER A 180 4.33 12.03 16.98
CA SER A 180 3.58 13.19 17.46
C SER A 180 2.41 13.53 16.52
N PHE A 181 2.66 13.59 15.20
CA PHE A 181 1.63 13.84 14.19
C PHE A 181 0.50 12.82 14.26
N VAL A 182 0.84 11.53 14.31
CA VAL A 182 -0.16 10.46 14.40
C VAL A 182 -0.90 10.49 15.73
N ALA A 183 -0.20 10.77 16.84
CA ALA A 183 -0.81 10.83 18.18
C ALA A 183 -1.86 11.93 18.30
N GLU A 184 -1.74 13.02 17.56
CA GLU A 184 -2.74 14.10 17.50
C GLU A 184 -3.98 13.69 16.69
N LEU A 185 -3.82 12.86 15.64
CA LEU A 185 -4.93 12.36 14.83
C LEU A 185 -5.73 11.24 15.52
N LEU A 186 -5.04 10.37 16.25
CA LEU A 186 -5.62 9.14 16.79
C LEU A 186 -6.83 9.31 17.71
N PRO A 187 -7.00 10.39 18.49
CA PRO A 187 -8.24 10.62 19.23
C PRO A 187 -9.48 10.74 18.33
N SER A 188 -9.31 11.11 17.05
CA SER A 188 -10.41 11.41 16.13
C SER A 188 -10.52 10.40 14.98
N ILE A 189 -9.39 9.93 14.44
CA ILE A 189 -9.33 9.13 13.21
C ILE A 189 -8.43 7.92 13.41
N PRO A 190 -8.91 6.69 13.15
CA PRO A 190 -8.06 5.51 13.11
C PRO A 190 -7.04 5.61 11.97
N VAL A 191 -5.81 5.16 12.21
CA VAL A 191 -4.70 5.27 11.25
C VAL A 191 -4.11 3.91 10.96
N THR A 192 -3.93 3.60 9.69
CA THR A 192 -3.18 2.44 9.20
C THR A 192 -1.95 2.91 8.44
N MET A 193 -0.77 2.43 8.82
CA MET A 193 0.51 2.78 8.21
C MET A 193 1.10 1.58 7.47
N LEU A 194 1.31 1.73 6.15
CA LEU A 194 2.09 0.81 5.32
C LEU A 194 3.52 1.35 5.16
N PRO A 195 4.56 0.51 5.21
CA PRO A 195 5.92 0.95 4.91
C PRO A 195 6.11 1.20 3.41
N GLY A 196 6.93 2.18 3.09
CA GLY A 196 7.42 2.48 1.74
C GLY A 196 8.93 2.21 1.60
N ALA A 197 9.51 2.64 0.49
CA ALA A 197 10.93 2.43 0.19
C ALA A 197 11.86 3.19 1.14
N GLN A 198 11.42 4.32 1.69
CA GLN A 198 12.22 5.19 2.56
C GLN A 198 12.00 4.93 4.05
N ASP A 199 10.93 4.23 4.39
CA ASP A 199 10.58 3.95 5.78
C ASP A 199 11.58 2.97 6.43
N PRO A 200 11.75 3.01 7.76
CA PRO A 200 12.62 2.14 8.52
C PRO A 200 12.06 0.72 8.63
N ALA A 201 11.79 0.11 7.50
CA ALA A 201 11.37 -1.27 7.34
C ALA A 201 12.45 -2.09 6.60
N ASN A 202 12.23 -3.40 6.46
CA ASN A 202 13.14 -4.22 5.66
C ASN A 202 13.10 -3.82 4.18
N ALA A 203 14.25 -3.86 3.52
CA ALA A 203 14.37 -3.49 2.11
C ALA A 203 13.76 -4.53 1.14
N SER A 204 13.54 -5.76 1.61
CA SER A 204 12.97 -6.84 0.79
C SER A 204 11.46 -6.71 0.71
N TYR A 205 10.92 -6.91 -0.48
CA TYR A 205 9.48 -7.01 -0.69
C TYR A 205 9.07 -8.50 -0.63
N PRO A 206 8.00 -8.89 0.08
CA PRO A 206 7.10 -8.07 0.92
C PRO A 206 7.80 -7.46 2.13
N GLN A 207 7.44 -6.21 2.46
CA GLN A 207 7.99 -5.53 3.62
C GLN A 207 7.21 -5.89 4.89
N GLN A 208 7.96 -6.05 5.99
CA GLN A 208 7.37 -6.22 7.32
C GLN A 208 6.85 -4.88 7.85
N PRO A 209 5.88 -4.89 8.75
CA PRO A 209 5.40 -3.67 9.41
C PRO A 209 6.55 -2.91 10.09
N VAL A 210 6.46 -1.58 10.11
CA VAL A 210 7.32 -0.78 10.99
C VAL A 210 6.96 -1.11 12.42
N HIS A 211 7.98 -1.38 13.25
CA HIS A 211 7.73 -1.89 14.59
C HIS A 211 7.06 -0.84 15.49
N PRO A 212 5.95 -1.14 16.18
CA PRO A 212 5.21 -0.17 17.00
C PRO A 212 6.02 0.47 18.14
N ALA A 213 7.14 -0.15 18.54
CA ALA A 213 8.05 0.44 19.55
C ALA A 213 8.73 1.74 19.06
N MET A 214 8.70 2.02 17.76
CA MET A 214 9.20 3.29 17.20
C MET A 214 8.23 4.45 17.46
N PHE A 215 7.00 4.16 17.86
CA PHE A 215 5.92 5.12 18.05
C PHE A 215 5.36 5.04 19.48
N PRO A 216 6.09 5.55 20.48
CA PRO A 216 5.71 5.40 21.89
C PRO A 216 4.37 6.05 22.24
N ALA A 217 3.99 7.16 21.59
CA ALA A 217 2.72 7.84 21.84
C ALA A 217 1.57 7.13 21.11
N ALA A 218 1.70 6.87 19.81
CA ALA A 218 0.70 6.17 19.00
C ALA A 218 0.48 4.73 19.47
N ARG A 219 1.48 4.10 20.06
CA ARG A 219 1.40 2.74 20.60
C ARG A 219 0.27 2.54 21.63
N ALA A 220 -0.15 3.58 22.31
CA ALA A 220 -1.28 3.50 23.24
C ALA A 220 -2.61 3.12 22.54
N TYR A 221 -2.69 3.34 21.23
CA TYR A 221 -3.85 3.06 20.39
C TYR A 221 -3.71 1.76 19.57
N THR A 222 -2.62 1.03 19.75
CA THR A 222 -2.50 -0.30 19.16
C THR A 222 -3.47 -1.25 19.87
N ARG A 223 -3.82 -2.30 19.18
CA ARG A 223 -4.84 -3.25 19.55
C ARG A 223 -4.76 -3.70 21.01
N ASP A 224 -5.90 -3.70 21.68
CA ASP A 224 -6.09 -4.44 22.91
C ASP A 224 -5.99 -5.95 22.59
N PRO A 225 -5.13 -6.71 23.29
CA PRO A 225 -5.02 -8.17 23.12
C PRO A 225 -6.34 -8.92 23.31
N ALA A 226 -7.33 -8.30 23.95
CA ALA A 226 -8.67 -8.86 24.16
C ALA A 226 -9.64 -8.59 22.99
N ALA A 227 -9.28 -7.75 22.01
CA ALA A 227 -10.12 -7.48 20.85
C ALA A 227 -10.10 -8.66 19.86
N SER A 228 -11.22 -8.88 19.14
CA SER A 228 -11.32 -9.93 18.12
C SER A 228 -10.36 -9.70 16.96
N ASP A 229 -9.82 -10.77 16.36
CA ASP A 229 -8.79 -10.71 15.32
C ASP A 229 -9.22 -10.09 13.99
N ASP A 230 -10.52 -9.94 13.78
CA ASP A 230 -11.09 -9.61 12.48
C ASP A 230 -11.18 -8.10 12.19
N GLN A 231 -10.88 -7.22 13.15
CA GLN A 231 -10.96 -5.78 12.93
C GLN A 231 -9.60 -5.10 13.07
N PRO A 232 -9.25 -4.18 12.13
CA PRO A 232 -8.02 -3.43 12.20
C PRO A 232 -7.99 -2.59 13.50
N ALA A 233 -6.82 -2.53 14.12
CA ALA A 233 -6.59 -1.73 15.32
C ALA A 233 -6.86 -0.24 15.05
N TRP A 234 -6.98 0.55 16.12
CA TRP A 234 -7.14 2.00 15.99
C TRP A 234 -5.89 2.64 15.39
N PHE A 235 -4.71 2.26 15.88
CA PHE A 235 -3.43 2.47 15.20
C PHE A 235 -2.85 1.13 14.78
N ASP A 236 -2.61 0.97 13.49
CA ASP A 236 -2.15 -0.29 12.93
C ASP A 236 -0.97 -0.07 11.97
N THR A 237 0.12 -0.81 12.20
CA THR A 237 1.25 -0.88 11.28
C THR A 237 1.18 -2.21 10.55
N VAL A 238 1.11 -2.16 9.22
CA VAL A 238 0.82 -3.32 8.39
C VAL A 238 1.93 -3.63 7.41
N THR A 239 1.86 -4.78 6.75
CA THR A 239 2.81 -5.20 5.73
C THR A 239 2.67 -4.38 4.44
N ASN A 240 3.66 -4.44 3.57
CA ASN A 240 3.56 -3.96 2.20
C ASN A 240 3.93 -5.12 1.25
N PRO A 241 3.00 -5.70 0.49
CA PRO A 241 1.58 -5.31 0.35
C PRO A 241 0.72 -5.66 1.58
N TRP A 242 -0.43 -5.02 1.65
CA TRP A 242 -1.43 -5.21 2.70
C TRP A 242 -2.81 -5.43 2.10
N GLU A 243 -3.50 -6.46 2.58
CA GLU A 243 -4.90 -6.71 2.25
C GLU A 243 -5.77 -6.57 3.50
N ALA A 244 -6.91 -5.92 3.34
CA ALA A 244 -7.88 -5.75 4.41
C ALA A 244 -9.29 -5.57 3.89
N GLU A 245 -10.26 -5.75 4.79
CA GLU A 245 -11.62 -5.33 4.58
C GLU A 245 -11.90 -4.08 5.42
N LEU A 246 -12.20 -2.97 4.73
CA LEU A 246 -12.52 -1.69 5.34
C LEU A 246 -13.93 -1.27 4.93
N GLU A 247 -14.84 -1.12 5.89
CA GLU A 247 -16.22 -0.72 5.66
C GLU A 247 -16.95 -1.57 4.60
N GLY A 248 -16.63 -2.87 4.56
CA GLY A 248 -17.17 -3.81 3.58
C GLY A 248 -16.51 -3.79 2.21
N TRP A 249 -15.40 -3.06 2.06
CA TRP A 249 -14.59 -3.03 0.84
C TRP A 249 -13.30 -3.82 1.04
N ARG A 250 -12.99 -4.69 0.10
CA ARG A 250 -11.66 -5.30 0.03
C ARG A 250 -10.66 -4.29 -0.56
N VAL A 251 -9.59 -4.04 0.18
CA VAL A 251 -8.56 -3.07 -0.17
C VAL A 251 -7.22 -3.81 -0.26
N LEU A 252 -6.51 -3.59 -1.37
CA LEU A 252 -5.11 -3.98 -1.53
C LEU A 252 -4.27 -2.70 -1.52
N GLY A 253 -3.42 -2.54 -0.49
CA GLY A 253 -2.52 -1.40 -0.35
C GLY A 253 -1.07 -1.79 -0.70
N THR A 254 -0.39 -0.91 -1.43
CA THR A 254 1.05 -1.03 -1.70
C THR A 254 1.75 0.29 -1.47
N GLY A 255 3.02 0.26 -1.10
CA GLY A 255 3.85 1.46 -0.91
C GLY A 255 4.44 2.04 -2.20
N GLY A 256 4.05 1.51 -3.38
CA GLY A 256 4.46 2.03 -4.69
C GLY A 256 5.71 1.41 -5.29
N GLN A 257 6.51 0.65 -4.54
CA GLN A 257 7.74 0.04 -5.05
C GLN A 257 7.51 -0.92 -6.22
N ASN A 258 6.38 -1.61 -6.22
CA ASN A 258 5.96 -2.50 -7.30
C ASN A 258 5.75 -1.74 -8.63
N ILE A 259 5.20 -0.54 -8.56
CA ILE A 259 4.99 0.32 -9.74
C ILE A 259 6.34 0.88 -10.20
N ASP A 260 7.15 1.39 -9.28
CA ASP A 260 8.49 1.91 -9.60
C ASP A 260 9.38 0.84 -10.23
N ASP A 261 9.23 -0.42 -9.81
CA ASP A 261 9.99 -1.51 -10.40
C ASP A 261 9.57 -1.82 -11.85
N VAL A 262 8.27 -1.80 -12.14
CA VAL A 262 7.74 -1.95 -13.50
C VAL A 262 8.25 -0.84 -14.42
N PHE A 263 8.33 0.39 -13.93
CA PHE A 263 8.81 1.54 -14.71
C PHE A 263 10.28 1.46 -15.12
N LYS A 264 11.08 0.58 -14.51
CA LYS A 264 12.45 0.31 -14.97
C LYS A 264 12.51 -0.35 -16.35
N TYR A 265 11.41 -0.99 -16.76
CA TYR A 265 11.33 -1.80 -17.98
C TYR A 265 10.41 -1.21 -19.05
N VAL A 266 9.68 -0.16 -18.72
CA VAL A 266 8.68 0.46 -19.60
C VAL A 266 9.12 1.89 -19.91
N GLY A 267 9.09 2.27 -21.18
CA GLY A 267 9.47 3.61 -21.65
C GLY A 267 8.35 4.65 -21.56
N SER A 268 7.43 4.50 -20.60
CA SER A 268 6.27 5.40 -20.39
C SER A 268 6.40 6.12 -19.05
N ASP A 269 5.93 7.37 -18.97
CA ASP A 269 5.84 8.12 -17.72
C ASP A 269 4.40 8.12 -17.14
N ASP A 270 3.47 7.44 -17.80
CA ASP A 270 2.08 7.34 -17.36
C ASP A 270 1.90 6.31 -16.24
N ARG A 271 2.03 6.77 -14.99
CA ARG A 271 1.90 5.92 -13.80
C ARG A 271 0.47 5.42 -13.59
N LEU A 272 -0.53 6.24 -13.90
CA LEU A 272 -1.94 5.86 -13.71
C LEU A 272 -2.34 4.78 -14.73
N GLY A 273 -1.97 4.98 -16.01
CA GLY A 273 -2.20 3.97 -17.04
C GLY A 273 -1.48 2.66 -16.74
N MET A 274 -0.30 2.70 -16.11
CA MET A 274 0.40 1.49 -15.68
C MET A 274 -0.31 0.80 -14.51
N MET A 275 -0.82 1.54 -13.53
CA MET A 275 -1.63 0.96 -12.45
C MET A 275 -2.89 0.28 -13.00
N GLU A 276 -3.56 0.90 -13.97
CA GLU A 276 -4.69 0.30 -14.67
C GLU A 276 -4.27 -0.98 -15.39
N ALA A 277 -3.14 -0.96 -16.10
CA ALA A 277 -2.61 -2.14 -16.77
C ALA A 277 -2.33 -3.29 -15.79
N MET A 278 -1.73 -3.01 -14.63
CA MET A 278 -1.47 -4.01 -13.58
C MET A 278 -2.79 -4.61 -13.04
N CYS A 279 -3.83 -3.81 -12.89
CA CYS A 279 -5.16 -4.32 -12.54
C CYS A 279 -5.72 -5.26 -13.61
N ARG A 280 -5.55 -4.93 -14.91
CA ARG A 280 -5.97 -5.78 -16.04
C ARG A 280 -5.14 -7.04 -16.17
N TRP A 281 -3.86 -7.00 -15.79
CA TRP A 281 -3.00 -8.18 -15.68
C TRP A 281 -3.34 -9.06 -14.48
N ARG A 282 -4.15 -8.55 -13.55
CA ARG A 282 -4.49 -9.19 -12.27
C ARG A 282 -3.25 -9.52 -11.44
N CYS A 283 -2.25 -8.67 -11.49
CA CYS A 283 -1.00 -8.87 -10.78
C CYS A 283 -0.49 -7.54 -10.22
N CYS A 284 -0.35 -7.46 -8.90
CA CYS A 284 0.14 -6.25 -8.24
C CYS A 284 1.68 -6.14 -8.25
N ALA A 285 2.39 -7.23 -8.52
CA ALA A 285 3.86 -7.26 -8.52
C ALA A 285 4.38 -8.21 -9.61
N PRO A 286 4.19 -7.87 -10.91
CA PRO A 286 4.52 -8.78 -12.00
C PRO A 286 6.01 -9.09 -12.09
N THR A 287 6.89 -8.16 -11.70
CA THR A 287 8.35 -8.31 -11.74
C THR A 287 8.93 -9.07 -10.55
N ALA A 288 8.09 -9.45 -9.56
CA ALA A 288 8.53 -10.31 -8.46
C ALA A 288 8.59 -11.79 -8.95
N PRO A 289 9.54 -12.58 -8.45
CA PRO A 289 10.58 -12.27 -7.48
C PRO A 289 11.88 -11.69 -8.07
N ASP A 290 11.99 -11.60 -9.39
CA ASP A 290 13.27 -11.41 -10.08
C ASP A 290 13.97 -10.10 -9.70
N THR A 291 13.24 -9.01 -9.60
CA THR A 291 13.82 -7.67 -9.37
C THR A 291 13.29 -6.99 -8.12
N LEU A 292 12.01 -7.18 -7.81
CA LEU A 292 11.39 -6.54 -6.67
C LEU A 292 11.73 -7.22 -5.34
N CYS A 293 11.81 -8.56 -5.34
CA CYS A 293 12.18 -9.33 -4.16
C CYS A 293 13.67 -9.66 -4.17
N LYS A 294 14.43 -9.14 -3.21
CA LYS A 294 15.81 -9.62 -2.97
C LYS A 294 15.74 -10.96 -2.25
N CYS A 295 15.44 -12.01 -2.97
CA CYS A 295 15.49 -13.36 -2.43
C CYS A 295 16.94 -13.79 -2.27
N THR A 296 17.36 -14.06 -1.04
CA THR A 296 18.57 -14.89 -0.83
C THR A 296 18.25 -16.33 -1.24
N PRO A 297 19.20 -17.06 -1.86
CA PRO A 297 18.94 -18.40 -2.43
C PRO A 297 18.45 -19.49 -1.46
N THR A 298 18.29 -19.15 -0.19
CA THR A 298 18.00 -20.10 0.90
C THR A 298 16.54 -20.10 1.38
N GLN A 299 15.66 -19.27 0.83
CA GLN A 299 14.24 -19.33 1.19
C GLN A 299 13.39 -19.86 0.04
N PRO A 300 12.50 -20.85 0.28
CA PRO A 300 11.58 -21.30 -0.73
C PRO A 300 10.65 -20.16 -1.11
N LEU A 301 10.64 -19.84 -2.40
CA LEU A 301 9.77 -18.86 -3.02
C LEU A 301 8.30 -19.18 -2.72
N ILE A 302 7.69 -18.40 -1.86
CA ILE A 302 6.22 -18.32 -1.83
C ILE A 302 5.85 -17.46 -3.05
N SER A 303 5.43 -18.12 -4.11
CA SER A 303 5.03 -17.43 -5.34
C SER A 303 3.80 -16.55 -5.04
N LEU A 304 3.97 -15.25 -5.13
CA LEU A 304 2.89 -14.25 -5.02
C LEU A 304 1.65 -14.53 -5.91
N PRO A 305 1.78 -15.20 -7.08
CA PRO A 305 0.61 -15.64 -7.85
C PRO A 305 -0.38 -16.52 -7.08
N ASN A 306 0.07 -17.26 -6.07
CA ASN A 306 -0.80 -18.12 -5.27
C ASN A 306 -1.65 -17.39 -4.25
N ILE A 307 -1.29 -16.18 -3.85
CA ILE A 307 -2.10 -15.38 -2.92
C ILE A 307 -3.31 -14.83 -3.66
N LEU A 308 -3.13 -14.31 -4.86
CA LEU A 308 -4.24 -13.80 -5.69
C LEU A 308 -5.13 -14.92 -6.27
N SER A 309 -4.60 -16.14 -6.50
CA SER A 309 -5.38 -17.24 -7.05
C SER A 309 -6.17 -18.02 -6.00
N ARG A 310 -5.77 -18.00 -4.73
CA ARG A 310 -6.51 -18.70 -3.67
C ARG A 310 -7.77 -17.99 -3.20
N GLU A 311 -7.81 -16.66 -3.27
CA GLU A 311 -8.97 -15.90 -2.80
C GLU A 311 -10.00 -15.60 -3.88
N LEU A 312 -9.68 -15.85 -5.16
CA LEU A 312 -10.64 -15.77 -6.26
C LEU A 312 -11.46 -17.06 -6.47
N SER A 313 -11.23 -18.10 -5.68
CA SER A 313 -12.12 -19.27 -5.65
C SER A 313 -13.36 -18.95 -4.82
N ILE A 314 -14.31 -18.27 -5.44
CA ILE A 314 -15.69 -18.15 -4.97
C ILE A 314 -16.24 -19.56 -4.85
N PRO A 315 -16.76 -20.01 -3.69
CA PRO A 315 -17.51 -21.26 -3.63
C PRO A 315 -18.73 -21.14 -4.56
N ARG A 316 -18.93 -22.16 -5.37
CA ARG A 316 -20.10 -22.31 -6.25
C ARG A 316 -21.39 -22.41 -5.45
#